data_79c9519a2425efb8e3e765491dbfff27
#
_entry.id   79c9519a2425efb8e3e765491dbfff27
#
_cell.length_a   1.000
_cell.length_b   1.000
_cell.length_c   1.000
_cell.angle_alpha   90.00
_cell.angle_beta   90.00
_cell.angle_gamma   90.00
#
_symmetry.space_group_name_H-M   'P 1'
#
loop_
_entity.id
_entity.type
_entity.pdbx_description
1 polymer ?
#
loop_
_entity_poly.entity_id
_entity_poly.type
_entity_poly.pdbx_seq_one_letter_code
_entity_poly.pdbx_strand_id
1 'polypeptide(L)'
;MHGKVASLLDVSMGLDPDATGFENIYLRGILDGLSPSRIRSKIDEIADFSDLGEYLNLPVRTYSSGMMLRLAFAISTSVEADILIMDEWLSVGDAEFSAKAARRLETLVGNASIVVIASHDPTLVARVCTRRISLEHGKIVADEPITPAVQAPPTTSSLS
;
A
#
# COMPACT_ATOMS: atom_id res chain seq x y z
N MET A 1 12.83 8.19 -16.52
CA MET A 1 12.43 8.02 -15.13
C MET A 1 13.02 6.71 -14.65
N HIS A 2 13.82 6.72 -13.59
CA HIS A 2 14.43 5.52 -13.02
C HIS A 2 13.90 5.39 -11.59
N GLY A 3 13.28 4.24 -11.25
CA GLY A 3 12.75 3.97 -9.91
C GLY A 3 11.72 2.84 -9.96
N LYS A 4 11.50 2.20 -8.81
CA LYS A 4 10.48 1.17 -8.64
C LYS A 4 9.13 1.84 -8.40
N VAL A 5 8.13 1.43 -9.17
CA VAL A 5 6.74 1.90 -9.01
C VAL A 5 5.94 0.83 -8.27
N ALA A 6 5.28 1.20 -7.17
CA ALA A 6 4.23 0.39 -6.56
C ALA A 6 2.88 1.05 -6.80
N SER A 7 1.90 0.23 -7.15
CA SER A 7 0.53 0.65 -7.41
C SER A 7 -0.40 -0.01 -6.39
N LEU A 8 -1.16 0.83 -5.69
CA LEU A 8 -2.22 0.44 -4.76
C LEU A 8 -3.60 0.85 -5.31
N LEU A 9 -3.77 0.84 -6.65
CA LEU A 9 -5.02 1.22 -7.30
C LEU A 9 -6.12 0.16 -7.09
N ASP A 10 -5.76 -1.10 -7.16
CA ASP A 10 -6.64 -2.23 -6.85
C ASP A 10 -5.81 -3.33 -6.18
N VAL A 11 -5.78 -3.27 -4.86
CA VAL A 11 -5.00 -4.22 -4.06
C VAL A 11 -5.52 -5.65 -4.15
N SER A 12 -6.79 -5.86 -4.51
CA SER A 12 -7.41 -7.19 -4.64
C SER A 12 -7.13 -7.84 -5.99
N MET A 13 -6.72 -7.08 -6.99
CA MET A 13 -6.36 -7.63 -8.31
C MET A 13 -5.15 -8.56 -8.23
N GLY A 14 -5.27 -9.72 -8.87
CA GLY A 14 -4.15 -10.65 -9.09
C GLY A 14 -3.95 -11.68 -7.99
N LEU A 15 -4.93 -11.87 -7.09
CA LEU A 15 -4.98 -13.06 -6.26
C LEU A 15 -5.59 -14.22 -7.07
N ASP A 16 -4.91 -15.37 -7.02
CA ASP A 16 -5.44 -16.62 -7.56
C ASP A 16 -6.39 -17.24 -6.53
N PRO A 17 -7.70 -17.39 -6.83
CA PRO A 17 -8.67 -17.91 -5.88
C PRO A 17 -8.45 -19.38 -5.54
N ASP A 18 -7.81 -20.15 -6.41
CA ASP A 18 -7.56 -21.57 -6.22
C ASP A 18 -6.26 -21.85 -5.46
N ALA A 19 -5.35 -20.89 -5.41
CA ALA A 19 -4.12 -20.96 -4.63
C ALA A 19 -4.36 -20.59 -3.15
N THR A 20 -3.53 -21.10 -2.28
CA THR A 20 -3.50 -20.75 -0.85
C THR A 20 -3.02 -19.31 -0.63
N GLY A 21 -3.22 -18.77 0.58
CA GLY A 21 -2.68 -17.45 0.93
C GLY A 21 -1.15 -17.40 0.77
N PHE A 22 -0.42 -18.42 1.22
CA PHE A 22 1.04 -18.48 1.05
C PHE A 22 1.47 -18.56 -0.40
N GLU A 23 0.77 -19.34 -1.23
CA GLU A 23 1.05 -19.39 -2.67
C GLU A 23 0.78 -18.05 -3.35
N ASN A 24 -0.27 -17.34 -2.96
CA ASN A 24 -0.56 -16.00 -3.45
C ASN A 24 0.54 -14.99 -3.08
N ILE A 25 1.06 -15.04 -1.85
CA ILE A 25 2.21 -14.21 -1.45
C ILE A 25 3.40 -14.48 -2.39
N TYR A 26 3.66 -15.75 -2.67
CA TYR A 26 4.78 -16.14 -3.55
C TYR A 26 4.55 -15.70 -5.01
N LEU A 27 3.38 -16.02 -5.57
CA LEU A 27 3.00 -15.67 -6.95
C LEU A 27 3.08 -14.17 -7.18
N ARG A 28 2.53 -13.37 -6.25
CA ARG A 28 2.56 -11.92 -6.36
C ARG A 28 3.99 -11.37 -6.29
N GLY A 29 4.83 -11.90 -5.43
CA GLY A 29 6.23 -11.53 -5.36
C GLY A 29 6.97 -11.76 -6.68
N ILE A 30 6.69 -12.88 -7.38
CA ILE A 30 7.24 -13.14 -8.72
C ILE A 30 6.74 -12.10 -9.73
N LEU A 31 5.44 -11.78 -9.73
CA LEU A 31 4.84 -10.79 -10.62
C LEU A 31 5.43 -9.39 -10.41
N ASP A 32 5.74 -9.04 -9.16
CA ASP A 32 6.39 -7.79 -8.79
C ASP A 32 7.93 -7.79 -9.07
N GLY A 33 8.43 -8.88 -9.70
CA GLY A 33 9.82 -8.99 -10.13
C GLY A 33 10.82 -9.30 -9.01
N LEU A 34 10.35 -9.79 -7.86
CA LEU A 34 11.22 -10.19 -6.76
C LEU A 34 11.88 -11.55 -7.03
N SER A 35 13.13 -11.72 -6.60
CA SER A 35 13.78 -13.03 -6.63
C SER A 35 13.15 -14.00 -5.62
N PRO A 36 13.14 -15.32 -5.87
CA PRO A 36 12.60 -16.31 -4.96
C PRO A 36 13.17 -16.23 -3.53
N SER A 37 14.45 -15.87 -3.39
CA SER A 37 15.07 -15.67 -2.07
C SER A 37 14.50 -14.46 -1.34
N ARG A 38 14.26 -13.37 -2.05
CA ARG A 38 13.70 -12.15 -1.47
C ARG A 38 12.22 -12.33 -1.09
N ILE A 39 11.47 -13.10 -1.88
CA ILE A 39 10.08 -13.46 -1.53
C ILE A 39 10.07 -14.25 -0.22
N ARG A 40 10.89 -15.32 -0.13
CA ARG A 40 10.96 -16.15 1.08
C ARG A 40 11.31 -15.36 2.33
N SER A 41 12.18 -14.36 2.23
CA SER A 41 12.52 -13.52 3.39
C SER A 41 11.40 -12.56 3.83
N LYS A 42 10.37 -12.40 3.02
CA LYS A 42 9.22 -11.51 3.31
C LYS A 42 7.92 -12.26 3.66
N ILE A 43 7.87 -13.57 3.44
CA ILE A 43 6.66 -14.37 3.66
C ILE A 43 6.16 -14.22 5.10
N ASP A 44 7.05 -14.37 6.08
CA ASP A 44 6.68 -14.32 7.50
C ASP A 44 6.17 -12.91 7.87
N GLU A 45 6.85 -11.85 7.41
CA GLU A 45 6.41 -10.46 7.62
C GLU A 45 5.01 -10.22 7.04
N ILE A 46 4.75 -10.72 5.82
CA ILE A 46 3.46 -10.54 5.15
C ILE A 46 2.37 -11.34 5.86
N ALA A 47 2.68 -12.58 6.25
CA ALA A 47 1.78 -13.46 6.98
C ALA A 47 1.36 -12.83 8.32
N ASP A 48 2.33 -12.39 9.12
CA ASP A 48 2.10 -11.73 10.41
C ASP A 48 1.32 -10.42 10.26
N PHE A 49 1.63 -9.65 9.20
CA PHE A 49 0.92 -8.41 8.94
C PHE A 49 -0.54 -8.65 8.57
N SER A 50 -0.84 -9.67 7.77
CA SER A 50 -2.19 -10.00 7.32
C SER A 50 -3.13 -10.41 8.45
N ASP A 51 -2.57 -10.94 9.54
CA ASP A 51 -3.30 -11.44 10.71
C ASP A 51 -4.32 -12.54 10.35
N LEU A 52 -3.96 -13.40 9.39
CA LEU A 52 -4.81 -14.49 8.90
C LEU A 52 -4.44 -15.86 9.51
N GLY A 53 -3.25 -16.00 10.11
CA GLY A 53 -2.81 -17.22 10.77
C GLY A 53 -2.96 -18.46 9.88
N GLU A 54 -3.60 -19.51 10.42
CA GLU A 54 -3.80 -20.78 9.73
C GLU A 54 -4.63 -20.68 8.45
N TYR A 55 -5.44 -19.64 8.27
CA TYR A 55 -6.18 -19.43 7.04
C TYR A 55 -5.26 -19.30 5.82
N LEU A 56 -4.01 -18.85 6.00
CA LEU A 56 -3.04 -18.77 4.92
C LEU A 56 -2.74 -20.12 4.24
N ASN A 57 -3.04 -21.23 4.89
CA ASN A 57 -2.92 -22.57 4.31
C ASN A 57 -4.13 -22.97 3.44
N LEU A 58 -5.21 -22.18 3.44
CA LEU A 58 -6.43 -22.49 2.72
C LEU A 58 -6.51 -21.71 1.39
N PRO A 59 -7.21 -22.24 0.37
CA PRO A 59 -7.44 -21.54 -0.89
C PRO A 59 -8.19 -20.20 -0.66
N VAL A 60 -7.74 -19.15 -1.35
CA VAL A 60 -8.28 -17.78 -1.20
C VAL A 60 -9.78 -17.69 -1.51
N ARG A 61 -10.33 -18.57 -2.39
CA ARG A 61 -11.78 -18.64 -2.64
C ARG A 61 -12.61 -18.93 -1.37
N THR A 62 -12.00 -19.42 -0.29
CA THR A 62 -12.69 -19.67 0.98
C THR A 62 -12.66 -18.47 1.93
N TYR A 63 -11.97 -17.39 1.55
CA TYR A 63 -11.82 -16.21 2.38
C TYR A 63 -13.06 -15.32 2.31
N SER A 64 -13.33 -14.63 3.42
CA SER A 64 -14.24 -13.48 3.39
C SER A 64 -13.63 -12.33 2.60
N SER A 65 -14.45 -11.36 2.17
CA SER A 65 -13.95 -10.15 1.50
C SER A 65 -12.93 -9.39 2.36
N GLY A 66 -13.14 -9.33 3.66
CA GLY A 66 -12.20 -8.72 4.60
C GLY A 66 -10.87 -9.47 4.67
N MET A 67 -10.87 -10.80 4.70
CA MET A 67 -9.65 -11.62 4.68
C MET A 67 -8.87 -11.44 3.37
N MET A 68 -9.59 -11.46 2.22
CA MET A 68 -8.97 -11.19 0.93
C MET A 68 -8.28 -9.83 0.90
N LEU A 69 -8.98 -8.81 1.39
CA LEU A 69 -8.46 -7.45 1.41
C LEU A 69 -7.25 -7.31 2.34
N ARG A 70 -7.25 -7.97 3.51
CA ARG A 70 -6.10 -8.03 4.42
C ARG A 70 -4.87 -8.67 3.77
N LEU A 71 -5.05 -9.83 3.11
CA LEU A 71 -3.97 -10.51 2.41
C LEU A 71 -3.41 -9.65 1.27
N ALA A 72 -4.29 -9.15 0.41
CA ALA A 72 -3.92 -8.33 -0.74
C ALA A 72 -3.19 -7.05 -0.32
N PHE A 73 -3.66 -6.38 0.74
CA PHE A 73 -3.02 -5.20 1.32
C PHE A 73 -1.63 -5.53 1.90
N ALA A 74 -1.52 -6.63 2.66
CA ALA A 74 -0.25 -7.07 3.25
C ALA A 74 0.81 -7.30 2.17
N ILE A 75 0.44 -7.99 1.08
CA ILE A 75 1.31 -8.25 -0.07
C ILE A 75 1.70 -6.94 -0.76
N SER A 76 0.72 -6.13 -1.16
CA SER A 76 0.95 -4.93 -1.96
C SER A 76 1.78 -3.87 -1.22
N THR A 77 1.72 -3.85 0.11
CA THR A 77 2.50 -2.91 0.95
C THR A 77 3.83 -3.47 1.45
N SER A 78 4.19 -4.70 1.08
CA SER A 78 5.47 -5.32 1.45
C SER A 78 6.64 -4.88 0.57
N VAL A 79 6.37 -4.25 -0.56
CA VAL A 79 7.39 -3.84 -1.55
C VAL A 79 7.77 -2.38 -1.31
N GLU A 80 9.08 -2.12 -1.26
CA GLU A 80 9.61 -0.75 -1.25
C GLU A 80 9.45 -0.14 -2.65
N ALA A 81 8.97 1.10 -2.70
CA ALA A 81 8.78 1.83 -3.93
C ALA A 81 9.38 3.23 -3.86
N ASP A 82 9.99 3.64 -4.97
CA ASP A 82 10.44 5.04 -5.16
C ASP A 82 9.24 5.93 -5.56
N ILE A 83 8.27 5.35 -6.26
CA ILE A 83 7.06 6.01 -6.74
C ILE A 83 5.85 5.19 -6.27
N LEU A 84 4.98 5.81 -5.48
CA LEU A 84 3.76 5.19 -4.95
C LEU A 84 2.54 5.82 -5.65
N ILE A 85 1.67 4.98 -6.22
CA ILE A 85 0.42 5.41 -6.85
C ILE A 85 -0.75 4.77 -6.08
N MET A 86 -1.69 5.60 -5.63
CA MET A 86 -2.85 5.15 -4.85
C MET A 86 -4.14 5.75 -5.39
N ASP A 87 -5.21 4.96 -5.36
CA ASP A 87 -6.58 5.41 -5.56
C ASP A 87 -7.30 5.34 -4.22
N GLU A 88 -7.50 6.50 -3.62
CA GLU A 88 -7.99 6.69 -2.27
C GLU A 88 -7.10 6.12 -1.15
N TRP A 89 -7.39 6.56 0.09
CA TRP A 89 -6.76 6.01 1.29
C TRP A 89 -7.60 4.83 1.75
N LEU A 90 -7.07 3.64 1.56
CA LEU A 90 -7.79 2.40 1.81
C LEU A 90 -8.22 2.29 3.27
N SER A 91 -9.53 2.27 3.48
CA SER A 91 -10.13 1.81 4.73
C SER A 91 -10.26 0.30 4.64
N VAL A 92 -9.32 -0.44 5.24
CA VAL A 92 -9.18 -1.88 5.08
C VAL A 92 -9.57 -2.61 6.36
N GLY A 93 -10.52 -3.54 6.27
CA GLY A 93 -10.87 -4.46 7.35
C GLY A 93 -11.64 -3.80 8.52
N ASP A 94 -11.47 -4.37 9.71
CA ASP A 94 -12.02 -3.81 10.96
C ASP A 94 -11.17 -2.66 11.51
N ALA A 95 -11.62 -2.07 12.61
CA ALA A 95 -10.97 -0.89 13.20
C ALA A 95 -9.49 -1.15 13.59
N GLU A 96 -9.17 -2.36 14.06
CA GLU A 96 -7.82 -2.72 14.49
C GLU A 96 -6.89 -2.85 13.30
N PHE A 97 -7.30 -3.60 12.28
CA PHE A 97 -6.52 -3.73 11.06
C PHE A 97 -6.40 -2.40 10.31
N SER A 98 -7.45 -1.59 10.28
CA SER A 98 -7.43 -0.25 9.68
C SER A 98 -6.38 0.66 10.31
N ALA A 99 -6.22 0.62 11.64
CA ALA A 99 -5.18 1.38 12.34
C ALA A 99 -3.76 0.88 12.02
N LYS A 100 -3.58 -0.44 11.86
CA LYS A 100 -2.32 -1.08 11.45
C LYS A 100 -1.98 -0.73 9.99
N ALA A 101 -2.97 -0.78 9.10
CA ALA A 101 -2.85 -0.42 7.69
C ALA A 101 -2.50 1.06 7.49
N ALA A 102 -3.14 1.97 8.23
CA ALA A 102 -2.85 3.40 8.17
C ALA A 102 -1.39 3.70 8.52
N ARG A 103 -0.86 3.11 9.60
CA ARG A 103 0.56 3.24 9.99
C ARG A 103 1.52 2.71 8.92
N ARG A 104 1.16 1.59 8.28
CA ARG A 104 1.96 1.04 7.17
C ARG A 104 1.99 1.98 5.97
N LEU A 105 0.83 2.54 5.59
CA LEU A 105 0.72 3.52 4.51
C LEU A 105 1.52 4.80 4.81
N GLU A 106 1.43 5.33 6.02
CA GLU A 106 2.22 6.50 6.46
C GLU A 106 3.73 6.25 6.30
N THR A 107 4.19 5.05 6.66
CA THR A 107 5.59 4.66 6.47
C THR A 107 5.96 4.59 4.99
N LEU A 108 5.11 3.99 4.14
CA LEU A 108 5.36 3.89 2.70
C LEU A 108 5.39 5.27 2.04
N VAL A 109 4.45 6.15 2.39
CA VAL A 109 4.40 7.53 1.90
C VAL A 109 5.65 8.31 2.32
N GLY A 110 6.10 8.13 3.58
CA GLY A 110 7.31 8.79 4.10
C GLY A 110 8.61 8.33 3.42
N ASN A 111 8.65 7.10 2.91
CA ASN A 111 9.82 6.51 2.26
C ASN A 111 9.83 6.71 0.74
N ALA A 112 8.69 6.97 0.11
CA ALA A 112 8.60 7.17 -1.32
C ALA A 112 9.12 8.56 -1.73
N SER A 113 9.85 8.62 -2.85
CA SER A 113 10.32 9.90 -3.42
C SER A 113 9.18 10.68 -4.09
N ILE A 114 8.22 9.95 -4.68
CA ILE A 114 7.05 10.52 -5.34
C ILE A 114 5.81 9.74 -4.90
N VAL A 115 4.79 10.47 -4.48
CA VAL A 115 3.47 9.90 -4.16
C VAL A 115 2.41 10.56 -5.02
N VAL A 116 1.62 9.76 -5.71
CA VAL A 116 0.46 10.20 -6.48
C VAL A 116 -0.79 9.58 -5.88
N ILE A 117 -1.70 10.40 -5.40
CA ILE A 117 -2.96 9.96 -4.78
C ILE A 117 -4.12 10.57 -5.55
N ALA A 118 -5.01 9.73 -6.06
CA ALA A 118 -6.35 10.15 -6.47
C ALA A 118 -7.26 10.04 -5.25
N SER A 119 -7.95 11.12 -4.86
CA SER A 119 -8.86 11.10 -3.71
C SER A 119 -9.92 12.17 -3.81
N HIS A 120 -11.10 11.87 -3.29
CA HIS A 120 -12.17 12.83 -3.09
C HIS A 120 -12.20 13.41 -1.65
N ASP A 121 -11.29 12.97 -0.77
CA ASP A 121 -11.14 13.49 0.59
C ASP A 121 -10.13 14.65 0.64
N PRO A 122 -10.60 15.92 0.75
CA PRO A 122 -9.72 17.07 0.82
C PRO A 122 -8.85 17.09 2.08
N THR A 123 -9.29 16.44 3.17
CA THR A 123 -8.53 16.36 4.42
C THR A 123 -7.31 15.47 4.25
N LEU A 124 -7.48 14.34 3.58
CA LEU A 124 -6.38 13.45 3.23
C LEU A 124 -5.35 14.17 2.34
N VAL A 125 -5.83 14.79 1.26
CA VAL A 125 -4.96 15.53 0.32
C VAL A 125 -4.17 16.63 1.04
N ALA A 126 -4.82 17.41 1.89
CA ALA A 126 -4.15 18.45 2.67
C ALA A 126 -3.13 17.89 3.69
N ARG A 127 -3.33 16.66 4.16
CA ARG A 127 -2.43 16.03 5.14
C ARG A 127 -1.15 15.49 4.52
N VAL A 128 -1.22 14.88 3.33
CA VAL A 128 -0.11 14.10 2.77
C VAL A 128 0.49 14.66 1.49
N CYS A 129 -0.22 15.54 0.78
CA CYS A 129 0.23 16.04 -0.52
C CYS A 129 0.84 17.45 -0.41
N THR A 130 1.81 17.73 -1.30
CA THR A 130 2.43 19.06 -1.46
C THR A 130 1.88 19.83 -2.66
N ARG A 131 1.08 19.18 -3.50
CA ARG A 131 0.47 19.75 -4.70
C ARG A 131 -0.87 19.11 -4.93
N ARG A 132 -1.86 19.92 -5.31
CA ARG A 132 -3.20 19.46 -5.68
C ARG A 132 -3.51 19.80 -7.12
N ILE A 133 -3.98 18.80 -7.87
CA ILE A 133 -4.51 18.98 -9.22
C ILE A 133 -5.99 18.60 -9.16
N SER A 134 -6.87 19.56 -9.48
CA SER A 134 -8.31 19.34 -9.52
C SER A 134 -8.76 19.06 -10.95
N LEU A 135 -9.58 18.01 -11.10
CA LEU A 135 -10.09 17.56 -12.39
C LEU A 135 -11.62 17.68 -12.42
N GLU A 136 -12.16 18.29 -13.46
CA GLU A 136 -13.59 18.33 -13.77
C GLU A 136 -13.82 17.91 -15.22
N HIS A 137 -14.71 16.94 -15.44
CA HIS A 137 -15.00 16.41 -16.78
C HIS A 137 -13.75 16.07 -17.62
N GLY A 138 -12.71 15.51 -16.98
CA GLY A 138 -11.45 15.12 -17.63
C GLY A 138 -10.51 16.27 -17.96
N LYS A 139 -10.79 17.49 -17.48
CA LYS A 139 -9.92 18.68 -17.67
C LYS A 139 -9.37 19.14 -16.34
N ILE A 140 -8.11 19.60 -16.35
CA ILE A 140 -7.51 20.25 -15.20
C ILE A 140 -8.14 21.63 -15.05
N VAL A 141 -8.78 21.88 -13.90
CA VAL A 141 -9.40 23.17 -13.56
C VAL A 141 -8.60 23.95 -12.53
N ALA A 142 -7.76 23.27 -11.74
CA ALA A 142 -6.82 23.92 -10.82
C ALA A 142 -5.56 23.07 -10.67
N ASP A 143 -4.42 23.73 -10.45
CA ASP A 143 -3.11 23.14 -10.18
C ASP A 143 -2.38 24.07 -9.21
N GLU A 144 -2.29 23.67 -7.95
CA GLU A 144 -1.83 24.56 -6.88
C GLU A 144 -0.94 23.83 -5.87
N PRO A 145 0.11 24.51 -5.36
CA PRO A 145 0.87 23.99 -4.24
C PRO A 145 0.03 24.03 -2.96
N ILE A 146 0.21 23.03 -2.10
CA ILE A 146 -0.36 22.98 -0.76
C ILE A 146 0.74 22.70 0.26
N THR A 147 0.58 23.24 1.47
CA THR A 147 1.48 22.92 2.58
C THR A 147 0.87 21.78 3.37
N PRO A 148 1.50 20.59 3.43
CA PRO A 148 0.98 19.47 4.21
C PRO A 148 0.83 19.83 5.69
N ALA A 149 -0.27 19.41 6.29
CA ALA A 149 -0.52 19.61 7.72
C ALA A 149 0.39 18.72 8.61
N VAL A 150 0.96 17.64 8.05
CA VAL A 150 1.91 16.75 8.74
C VAL A 150 3.32 17.15 8.35
N GLN A 151 4.07 17.70 9.29
CA GLN A 151 5.52 17.87 9.13
C GLN A 151 6.18 16.48 9.18
N ALA A 152 7.16 16.26 8.30
CA ALA A 152 8.02 15.09 8.37
C ALA A 152 8.61 14.92 9.78
N PRO A 153 8.82 13.67 10.27
CA PRO A 153 9.48 13.46 11.55
C PRO A 153 10.85 14.17 11.54
N PRO A 154 11.28 14.74 12.67
CA PRO A 154 12.55 15.46 12.73
C PRO A 154 13.67 14.50 12.34
N THR A 155 14.42 14.87 11.32
CA THR A 155 15.70 14.26 11.00
C THR A 155 16.56 14.33 12.25
N THR A 156 16.86 13.19 12.86
CA THR A 156 17.84 13.09 13.94
C THR A 156 19.18 13.59 13.39
N SER A 157 19.47 14.86 13.65
CA SER A 157 20.81 15.39 13.47
C SER A 157 21.73 14.65 14.41
N SER A 158 22.67 13.93 13.83
CA SER A 158 23.85 13.39 14.47
C SER A 158 24.47 14.41 15.42
N LEU A 159 24.45 14.10 16.69
CA LEU A 159 25.36 14.73 17.66
C LEU A 159 26.68 13.98 17.61
N SER A 160 27.69 14.75 17.43
CA SER A 160 29.12 14.50 17.43
C SER A 160 29.61 13.63 18.59
#